data_1c65ff98ed4e94ed7048687107a95a35
#
_entry.id   1c65ff98ed4e94ed7048687107a95a35
#
_cell.length_a   1.000
_cell.length_b   1.000
_cell.length_c   1.000
_cell.angle_alpha   90.00
_cell.angle_beta   90.00
_cell.angle_gamma   90.00
#
_symmetry.space_group_name_H-M   'P 1'
#
loop_
_entity.id
_entity.type
_entity.pdbx_description
1 polymer ?
#
loop_
_entity_poly.entity_id
_entity_poly.type
_entity_poly.pdbx_seq_one_letter_code
_entity_poly.pdbx_strand_id
1 'polypeptide(L)'
;MNGIAYEVAFWNNVYRWKWTFDGMMNWSKYGGVITLEGFDANAFLIKTDNPKVLDVGCGMSYATGNHIMRDGRLMPLDIRYIDPLAAYFNRIMARHRRKMPEIEFGMAEYLSAFYPSHDISLVVIQNALDHSANPMKSIYESIDVLKKGGCLYLNHHINEAETEHYKGFHQYNICREDGKLIIWNKNERHDVAELTAGFAELTVG
;
A
#
# COMPACT_ATOMS: atom_id res chain seq x y z
N MET A 1 -0.18 -23.81 -4.36
CA MET A 1 -1.54 -23.19 -4.27
C MET A 1 -1.46 -21.91 -5.09
N ASN A 2 -2.47 -21.57 -5.88
CA ASN A 2 -2.49 -20.29 -6.61
C ASN A 2 -2.47 -19.13 -5.58
N GLY A 3 -1.68 -18.08 -5.82
CA GLY A 3 -1.53 -16.95 -4.90
C GLY A 3 -2.88 -16.33 -4.49
N ILE A 4 -3.80 -16.14 -5.43
CA ILE A 4 -5.18 -15.66 -5.16
C ILE A 4 -5.89 -16.53 -4.13
N ALA A 5 -5.85 -17.86 -4.30
CA ALA A 5 -6.54 -18.78 -3.40
C ALA A 5 -5.92 -18.75 -1.99
N TYR A 6 -4.61 -18.53 -1.90
CA TYR A 6 -3.91 -18.40 -0.63
C TYR A 6 -4.34 -17.13 0.10
N GLU A 7 -4.26 -15.97 -0.55
CA GLU A 7 -4.65 -14.68 0.02
C GLU A 7 -6.12 -14.67 0.47
N VAL A 8 -7.02 -15.13 -0.38
CA VAL A 8 -8.45 -15.20 -0.06
C VAL A 8 -8.71 -16.12 1.13
N ALA A 9 -8.03 -17.27 1.21
CA ALA A 9 -8.17 -18.19 2.33
C ALA A 9 -7.61 -17.59 3.64
N PHE A 10 -6.45 -16.94 3.58
CA PHE A 10 -5.84 -16.26 4.71
C PHE A 10 -6.79 -15.22 5.30
N TRP A 11 -7.23 -14.24 4.49
CA TRP A 11 -8.11 -13.18 4.95
C TRP A 11 -9.48 -13.68 5.39
N ASN A 12 -10.04 -14.70 4.72
CA ASN A 12 -11.29 -15.32 5.17
C ASN A 12 -11.15 -15.93 6.58
N ASN A 13 -10.01 -16.54 6.89
CA ASN A 13 -9.77 -17.08 8.23
C ASN A 13 -9.60 -15.97 9.27
N VAL A 14 -8.88 -14.88 8.95
CA VAL A 14 -8.73 -13.72 9.85
C VAL A 14 -10.09 -13.12 10.18
N TYR A 15 -10.95 -12.91 9.20
CA TYR A 15 -12.25 -12.24 9.39
C TYR A 15 -13.34 -13.17 9.94
N ARG A 16 -13.18 -14.48 9.79
CA ARG A 16 -14.15 -15.48 10.26
C ARG A 16 -14.24 -15.51 11.77
N TRP A 17 -13.11 -15.58 12.48
CA TRP A 17 -13.07 -15.76 13.91
C TRP A 17 -12.92 -14.41 14.61
N LYS A 18 -13.73 -14.20 15.68
CA LYS A 18 -13.71 -12.94 16.42
C LYS A 18 -12.31 -12.63 16.97
N TRP A 19 -11.63 -13.60 17.54
CA TRP A 19 -10.31 -13.41 18.16
C TRP A 19 -9.21 -13.05 17.14
N THR A 20 -9.21 -13.63 15.94
CA THR A 20 -8.27 -13.28 14.87
C THR A 20 -8.57 -11.91 14.31
N PHE A 21 -9.84 -11.59 14.13
CA PHE A 21 -10.28 -10.26 13.69
C PHE A 21 -9.91 -9.18 14.72
N ASP A 22 -10.19 -9.41 16.00
CA ASP A 22 -9.84 -8.46 17.07
C ASP A 22 -8.31 -8.28 17.16
N GLY A 23 -7.54 -9.36 17.01
CA GLY A 23 -6.08 -9.30 16.91
C GLY A 23 -5.60 -8.45 15.74
N MET A 24 -6.19 -8.63 14.57
CA MET A 24 -5.90 -7.82 13.38
C MET A 24 -6.30 -6.35 13.62
N MET A 25 -7.46 -6.08 14.23
CA MET A 25 -7.91 -4.72 14.52
C MET A 25 -7.01 -4.00 15.53
N ASN A 26 -6.36 -4.71 16.44
CA ASN A 26 -5.33 -4.11 17.32
C ASN A 26 -4.09 -3.67 16.53
N TRP A 27 -3.82 -4.31 15.43
CA TRP A 27 -2.75 -4.00 14.47
C TRP A 27 -3.16 -2.90 13.50
N SER A 28 -4.43 -2.90 13.10
CA SER A 28 -5.03 -1.91 12.22
C SER A 28 -4.87 -0.50 12.81
N LYS A 29 -4.66 0.45 11.94
CA LYS A 29 -4.69 1.88 12.29
C LYS A 29 -6.03 2.53 11.95
N TYR A 30 -7.01 1.76 11.49
CA TYR A 30 -8.32 2.27 11.13
C TYR A 30 -9.02 2.96 12.32
N GLY A 31 -9.57 4.15 12.06
CA GLY A 31 -10.13 5.00 13.11
C GLY A 31 -9.12 5.92 13.80
N GLY A 32 -7.82 5.72 13.55
CA GLY A 32 -6.72 6.52 14.11
C GLY A 32 -6.07 7.46 13.11
N VAL A 33 -5.13 8.26 13.62
CA VAL A 33 -4.29 9.14 12.80
C VAL A 33 -3.43 8.30 11.87
N ILE A 34 -3.28 8.76 10.63
CA ILE A 34 -2.36 8.15 9.67
C ILE A 34 -0.95 8.08 10.26
N THR A 35 -0.39 6.87 10.28
CA THR A 35 0.91 6.60 10.88
C THR A 35 1.70 5.69 9.94
N LEU A 36 2.82 6.21 9.45
CA LEU A 36 3.75 5.50 8.57
C LEU A 36 5.12 5.50 9.23
N GLU A 37 5.82 4.37 9.21
CA GLU A 37 7.12 4.23 9.83
C GLU A 37 8.16 5.11 9.13
N GLY A 38 8.93 5.88 9.90
CA GLY A 38 9.97 6.77 9.33
C GLY A 38 9.47 7.98 8.55
N PHE A 39 8.14 8.18 8.43
CA PHE A 39 7.55 9.31 7.71
C PHE A 39 6.39 9.93 8.48
N ASP A 40 6.50 11.22 8.81
CA ASP A 40 5.41 11.98 9.44
C ASP A 40 4.34 12.36 8.42
N ALA A 41 3.52 11.38 8.05
CA ALA A 41 2.43 11.55 7.10
C ALA A 41 1.40 12.57 7.58
N ASN A 42 1.17 12.67 8.90
CA ASN A 42 0.25 13.66 9.45
C ASN A 42 0.76 15.08 9.20
N ALA A 43 2.02 15.38 9.56
CA ALA A 43 2.62 16.68 9.33
C ALA A 43 2.69 17.04 7.84
N PHE A 44 2.88 16.07 6.97
CA PHE A 44 2.84 16.25 5.52
C PHE A 44 1.42 16.63 5.04
N LEU A 45 0.41 15.86 5.44
CA LEU A 45 -0.96 16.02 4.93
C LEU A 45 -1.68 17.25 5.48
N ILE A 46 -1.41 17.69 6.71
CA ILE A 46 -2.02 18.90 7.26
C ILE A 46 -1.60 20.18 6.53
N LYS A 47 -0.44 20.16 5.85
CA LYS A 47 0.08 21.27 5.02
C LYS A 47 -0.42 21.20 3.57
N THR A 48 -1.15 20.17 3.25
CA THR A 48 -1.63 19.89 1.90
C THR A 48 -3.10 20.29 1.76
N ASP A 49 -3.41 21.03 0.72
CA ASP A 49 -4.80 21.38 0.42
C ASP A 49 -5.55 20.14 -0.10
N ASN A 50 -6.74 19.89 0.48
CA ASN A 50 -7.60 18.76 0.13
C ASN A 50 -6.82 17.45 -0.04
N PRO A 51 -6.15 16.95 1.02
CA PRO A 51 -5.29 15.79 0.91
C PRO A 51 -6.09 14.54 0.52
N LYS A 52 -5.66 13.86 -0.53
CA LYS A 52 -6.18 12.57 -0.97
C LYS A 52 -5.09 11.52 -0.85
N VAL A 53 -5.45 10.36 -0.34
CA VAL A 53 -4.52 9.24 -0.11
C VAL A 53 -5.02 7.98 -0.83
N LEU A 54 -4.11 7.25 -1.45
CA LEU A 54 -4.35 5.91 -1.94
C LEU A 54 -3.53 4.92 -1.10
N ASP A 55 -4.19 3.91 -0.53
CA ASP A 55 -3.56 2.75 0.11
C ASP A 55 -3.66 1.59 -0.88
N VAL A 56 -2.55 1.31 -1.58
CA VAL A 56 -2.52 0.44 -2.76
C VAL A 56 -1.96 -0.93 -2.40
N GLY A 57 -2.67 -1.99 -2.77
CA GLY A 57 -2.40 -3.35 -2.31
C GLY A 57 -2.70 -3.46 -0.81
N CYS A 58 -3.78 -2.79 -0.37
CA CYS A 58 -4.11 -2.63 1.04
C CYS A 58 -4.46 -3.94 1.76
N GLY A 59 -4.73 -5.01 1.03
CA GLY A 59 -5.26 -6.24 1.61
C GLY A 59 -6.53 -5.95 2.40
N MET A 60 -6.62 -6.53 3.60
CA MET A 60 -7.72 -6.28 4.52
C MET A 60 -7.24 -5.80 5.90
N SER A 61 -6.00 -5.29 5.98
CA SER A 61 -5.36 -4.90 7.26
C SER A 61 -5.74 -3.49 7.74
N TYR A 62 -6.03 -2.57 6.80
CA TYR A 62 -6.28 -1.16 7.09
C TYR A 62 -5.17 -0.54 7.97
N ALA A 63 -3.91 -0.81 7.60
CA ALA A 63 -2.75 -0.50 8.43
C ALA A 63 -2.35 0.99 8.41
N THR A 64 -2.88 1.77 7.46
CA THR A 64 -2.43 3.14 7.21
C THR A 64 -3.02 4.17 8.16
N GLY A 65 -4.22 3.96 8.67
CA GLY A 65 -5.00 4.99 9.39
C GLY A 65 -5.79 5.87 8.42
N ASN A 66 -6.86 6.49 8.91
CA ASN A 66 -7.80 7.22 8.04
C ASN A 66 -8.23 8.58 8.61
N HIS A 67 -7.43 9.13 9.49
CA HIS A 67 -7.62 10.46 10.05
C HIS A 67 -6.31 11.25 10.06
N ILE A 68 -6.41 12.56 10.10
CA ILE A 68 -5.32 13.47 10.42
C ILE A 68 -5.64 14.22 11.72
N MET A 69 -4.59 14.60 12.45
CA MET A 69 -4.71 15.46 13.64
C MET A 69 -4.38 16.89 13.25
N ARG A 70 -5.39 17.77 13.21
CA ARG A 70 -5.22 19.20 12.91
C ARG A 70 -5.74 20.03 14.08
N ASP A 71 -4.93 20.91 14.63
CA ASP A 71 -5.28 21.79 15.77
C ASP A 71 -5.91 21.04 16.95
N GLY A 72 -5.34 19.89 17.29
CA GLY A 72 -5.82 19.03 18.38
C GLY A 72 -7.14 18.30 18.09
N ARG A 73 -7.64 18.33 16.84
CA ARG A 73 -8.87 17.66 16.43
C ARG A 73 -8.57 16.54 15.44
N LEU A 74 -9.20 15.41 15.67
CA LEU A 74 -9.16 14.27 14.74
C LEU A 74 -10.14 14.56 13.58
N MET A 75 -9.61 14.60 12.35
CA MET A 75 -10.37 14.89 11.14
C MET A 75 -10.29 13.70 10.18
N PRO A 76 -11.41 13.30 9.55
CA PRO A 76 -11.39 12.23 8.56
C PRO A 76 -10.54 12.63 7.36
N LEU A 77 -9.82 11.64 6.81
CA LEU A 77 -8.97 11.77 5.63
C LEU A 77 -9.69 11.14 4.43
N ASP A 78 -9.62 11.80 3.27
CA ASP A 78 -10.02 11.19 2.00
C ASP A 78 -8.98 10.13 1.60
N ILE A 79 -9.22 8.89 2.07
CA ILE A 79 -8.37 7.74 1.78
C ILE A 79 -9.17 6.67 1.06
N ARG A 80 -8.60 6.13 -0.02
CA ARG A 80 -9.14 5.01 -0.76
C ARG A 80 -8.27 3.79 -0.60
N TYR A 81 -8.89 2.67 -0.32
CA TYR A 81 -8.27 1.36 -0.15
C TYR A 81 -8.41 0.58 -1.45
N ILE A 82 -7.28 0.23 -2.07
CA ILE A 82 -7.25 -0.32 -3.42
C ILE A 82 -6.56 -1.67 -3.42
N ASP A 83 -7.20 -2.65 -4.05
CA ASP A 83 -6.62 -3.98 -4.17
C ASP A 83 -7.19 -4.73 -5.39
N PRO A 84 -6.38 -5.49 -6.14
CA PRO A 84 -6.88 -6.31 -7.24
C PRO A 84 -7.83 -7.43 -6.79
N LEU A 85 -7.80 -7.81 -5.51
CA LEU A 85 -8.67 -8.83 -4.93
C LEU A 85 -9.91 -8.23 -4.22
N ALA A 86 -10.21 -6.95 -4.42
CA ALA A 86 -11.30 -6.21 -3.76
C ALA A 86 -12.64 -6.95 -3.76
N ALA A 87 -13.03 -7.55 -4.88
CA ALA A 87 -14.30 -8.29 -4.98
C ALA A 87 -14.37 -9.49 -4.02
N TYR A 88 -13.24 -10.17 -3.79
CA TYR A 88 -13.16 -11.27 -2.82
C TYR A 88 -13.19 -10.74 -1.39
N PHE A 89 -12.44 -9.68 -1.11
CA PHE A 89 -12.32 -9.09 0.21
C PHE A 89 -13.63 -8.48 0.69
N ASN A 90 -14.33 -7.75 -0.17
CA ASN A 90 -15.64 -7.19 0.13
C ASN A 90 -16.69 -8.30 0.41
N ARG A 91 -16.62 -9.43 -0.31
CA ARG A 91 -17.46 -10.60 -0.01
C ARG A 91 -17.14 -11.24 1.35
N ILE A 92 -15.87 -11.29 1.73
CA ILE A 92 -15.45 -11.79 3.05
C ILE A 92 -16.02 -10.88 4.15
N MET A 93 -15.88 -9.56 4.02
CA MET A 93 -16.43 -8.59 4.96
C MET A 93 -17.95 -8.75 5.11
N ALA A 94 -18.66 -8.82 3.99
CA ALA A 94 -20.12 -9.01 3.99
C ALA A 94 -20.53 -10.34 4.64
N ARG A 95 -19.84 -11.45 4.28
CA ARG A 95 -20.09 -12.79 4.84
C ARG A 95 -19.95 -12.82 6.35
N HIS A 96 -18.92 -12.18 6.87
CA HIS A 96 -18.63 -12.19 8.31
C HIS A 96 -19.23 -10.97 9.05
N ARG A 97 -20.04 -10.16 8.37
CA ARG A 97 -20.72 -8.97 8.92
C ARG A 97 -19.75 -7.99 9.58
N ARG A 98 -18.58 -7.79 8.95
CA ARG A 98 -17.57 -6.83 9.42
C ARG A 98 -17.80 -5.48 8.74
N LYS A 99 -18.00 -4.44 9.55
CA LYS A 99 -18.24 -3.07 9.08
C LYS A 99 -16.91 -2.34 8.91
N MET A 100 -16.24 -2.61 7.79
CA MET A 100 -15.02 -1.94 7.39
C MET A 100 -15.28 -1.16 6.09
N PRO A 101 -14.44 -0.18 5.73
CA PRO A 101 -14.53 0.50 4.44
C PRO A 101 -14.51 -0.49 3.28
N GLU A 102 -15.21 -0.16 2.23
CA GLU A 102 -15.15 -0.90 0.99
C GLU A 102 -13.74 -0.77 0.38
N ILE A 103 -13.24 -1.87 -0.17
CA ILE A 103 -11.99 -1.91 -0.93
C ILE A 103 -12.36 -1.76 -2.41
N GLU A 104 -11.75 -0.78 -3.08
CA GLU A 104 -11.96 -0.52 -4.49
C GLU A 104 -11.07 -1.44 -5.34
N PHE A 105 -11.58 -1.88 -6.48
CA PHE A 105 -10.76 -2.61 -7.43
C PHE A 105 -9.76 -1.67 -8.09
N GLY A 106 -8.50 -2.05 -8.09
CA GLY A 106 -7.43 -1.36 -8.81
C GLY A 106 -6.13 -2.16 -8.73
N MET A 107 -5.23 -1.85 -9.66
CA MET A 107 -3.92 -2.48 -9.76
C MET A 107 -2.86 -1.38 -9.72
N ALA A 108 -1.78 -1.60 -8.96
CA ALA A 108 -0.69 -0.65 -8.84
C ALA A 108 -0.08 -0.29 -10.19
N GLU A 109 -0.04 -1.23 -11.14
CA GLU A 109 0.50 -1.05 -12.49
C GLU A 109 -0.39 -0.23 -13.43
N TYR A 110 -1.59 0.19 -12.99
CA TYR A 110 -2.57 0.87 -13.83
C TYR A 110 -3.34 1.95 -13.07
N LEU A 111 -2.72 2.61 -12.11
CA LEU A 111 -3.39 3.61 -11.25
C LEU A 111 -3.95 4.78 -12.07
N SER A 112 -3.23 5.23 -13.09
CA SER A 112 -3.68 6.33 -13.97
C SER A 112 -4.98 6.02 -14.75
N ALA A 113 -5.32 4.74 -14.92
CA ALA A 113 -6.59 4.33 -15.51
C ALA A 113 -7.79 4.52 -14.57
N PHE A 114 -7.56 4.59 -13.26
CA PHE A 114 -8.59 4.72 -12.24
C PHE A 114 -8.64 6.11 -11.62
N TYR A 115 -7.50 6.80 -11.57
CA TYR A 115 -7.34 8.09 -10.91
C TYR A 115 -6.74 9.13 -11.86
N PRO A 116 -7.24 10.38 -11.84
CA PRO A 116 -6.65 11.43 -12.65
C PRO A 116 -5.17 11.65 -12.30
N SER A 117 -4.34 11.88 -13.32
CA SER A 117 -2.95 12.28 -13.11
C SER A 117 -2.87 13.55 -12.27
N HIS A 118 -1.91 13.60 -11.35
CA HIS A 118 -1.62 14.77 -10.51
C HIS A 118 -2.71 15.21 -9.53
N ASP A 119 -3.54 14.28 -9.03
CA ASP A 119 -4.61 14.60 -8.06
C ASP A 119 -4.31 14.07 -6.62
N ILE A 120 -3.48 13.04 -6.51
CA ILE A 120 -3.22 12.34 -5.24
C ILE A 120 -2.10 13.01 -4.46
N SER A 121 -2.27 13.14 -3.15
CA SER A 121 -1.28 13.73 -2.25
C SER A 121 -0.24 12.72 -1.75
N LEU A 122 -0.72 11.51 -1.47
CA LEU A 122 0.10 10.43 -0.91
C LEU A 122 -0.38 9.11 -1.47
N VAL A 123 0.54 8.35 -2.06
CA VAL A 123 0.35 6.93 -2.37
C VAL A 123 1.13 6.11 -1.34
N VAL A 124 0.48 5.14 -0.75
CA VAL A 124 1.05 4.21 0.25
C VAL A 124 1.03 2.82 -0.34
N ILE A 125 2.17 2.14 -0.36
CA ILE A 125 2.29 0.71 -0.70
C ILE A 125 3.07 0.03 0.41
N GLN A 126 2.41 -0.83 1.17
CA GLN A 126 3.00 -1.56 2.28
C GLN A 126 2.88 -3.06 2.04
N ASN A 127 4.02 -3.75 1.95
CA ASN A 127 4.09 -5.20 1.75
C ASN A 127 3.24 -5.73 0.57
N ALA A 128 3.24 -5.00 -0.54
CA ALA A 128 2.44 -5.34 -1.70
C ALA A 128 3.16 -5.14 -3.04
N LEU A 129 4.23 -4.35 -3.07
CA LEU A 129 4.95 -4.06 -4.32
C LEU A 129 5.65 -5.31 -4.88
N ASP A 130 6.13 -6.19 -4.02
CA ASP A 130 6.73 -7.48 -4.36
C ASP A 130 5.73 -8.47 -5.00
N HIS A 131 4.43 -8.22 -4.82
CA HIS A 131 3.33 -8.96 -5.46
C HIS A 131 2.99 -8.44 -6.86
N SER A 132 3.50 -7.29 -7.27
CA SER A 132 3.25 -6.72 -8.59
C SER A 132 3.84 -7.58 -9.70
N ALA A 133 3.17 -7.66 -10.82
CA ALA A 133 3.73 -8.29 -12.02
C ALA A 133 4.89 -7.45 -12.61
N ASN A 134 4.84 -6.13 -12.38
CA ASN A 134 5.90 -5.19 -12.75
C ASN A 134 6.00 -4.06 -11.70
N PRO A 135 6.84 -4.21 -10.66
CA PRO A 135 6.95 -3.23 -9.59
C PRO A 135 7.45 -1.86 -10.05
N MET A 136 8.30 -1.82 -11.10
CA MET A 136 8.74 -0.54 -11.65
C MET A 136 7.60 0.23 -12.31
N LYS A 137 6.73 -0.47 -13.04
CA LYS A 137 5.52 0.14 -13.59
C LYS A 137 4.60 0.63 -12.46
N SER A 138 4.45 -0.12 -11.39
CA SER A 138 3.69 0.30 -10.20
C SER A 138 4.22 1.60 -9.60
N ILE A 139 5.55 1.76 -9.52
CA ILE A 139 6.18 3.00 -9.06
C ILE A 139 5.88 4.15 -10.02
N TYR A 140 6.04 3.97 -11.33
CA TYR A 140 5.74 5.01 -12.32
C TYR A 140 4.29 5.45 -12.29
N GLU A 141 3.34 4.52 -12.26
CA GLU A 141 1.91 4.80 -12.16
C GLU A 141 1.57 5.53 -10.84
N SER A 142 2.23 5.13 -9.75
CA SER A 142 2.06 5.81 -8.46
C SER A 142 2.56 7.27 -8.52
N ILE A 143 3.67 7.52 -9.19
CA ILE A 143 4.22 8.88 -9.37
C ILE A 143 3.33 9.71 -10.32
N ASP A 144 2.79 9.10 -11.38
CA ASP A 144 1.94 9.80 -12.36
C ASP A 144 0.63 10.33 -11.73
N VAL A 145 0.04 9.59 -10.79
CA VAL A 145 -1.18 10.07 -10.11
C VAL A 145 -0.90 11.10 -9.01
N LEU A 146 0.36 11.23 -8.55
CA LEU A 146 0.73 12.18 -7.52
C LEU A 146 0.71 13.62 -8.05
N LYS A 147 0.10 14.51 -7.29
CA LYS A 147 0.23 15.95 -7.54
C LYS A 147 1.67 16.41 -7.30
N LYS A 148 2.02 17.57 -7.87
CA LYS A 148 3.33 18.18 -7.62
C LYS A 148 3.58 18.35 -6.11
N GLY A 149 4.71 17.83 -5.63
CA GLY A 149 5.04 17.79 -4.21
C GLY A 149 4.30 16.69 -3.41
N GLY A 150 3.60 15.81 -4.10
CA GLY A 150 3.04 14.58 -3.51
C GLY A 150 4.13 13.57 -3.12
N CYS A 151 3.77 12.55 -2.38
CA CYS A 151 4.69 11.56 -1.86
C CYS A 151 4.24 10.14 -2.21
N LEU A 152 5.17 9.29 -2.64
CA LEU A 152 5.04 7.85 -2.68
C LEU A 152 5.76 7.26 -1.46
N TYR A 153 5.04 6.57 -0.61
CA TYR A 153 5.59 5.85 0.54
C TYR A 153 5.62 4.35 0.28
N LEU A 154 6.79 3.75 0.42
CA LEU A 154 7.03 2.33 0.27
C LEU A 154 7.56 1.76 1.59
N ASN A 155 6.96 0.67 2.08
CA ASN A 155 7.46 -0.08 3.24
C ASN A 155 7.31 -1.58 2.97
N HIS A 156 8.42 -2.31 3.01
CA HIS A 156 8.46 -3.72 2.64
C HIS A 156 9.41 -4.52 3.52
N HIS A 157 9.13 -5.78 3.69
CA HIS A 157 10.10 -6.73 4.23
C HIS A 157 11.26 -6.91 3.27
N ILE A 158 12.47 -7.00 3.84
CA ILE A 158 13.69 -7.16 3.04
C ILE A 158 13.71 -8.56 2.43
N ASN A 159 13.87 -8.62 1.10
CA ASN A 159 14.05 -9.85 0.32
C ASN A 159 12.98 -10.92 0.59
N GLU A 160 11.71 -10.51 0.65
CA GLU A 160 10.59 -11.38 1.01
C GLU A 160 10.41 -12.53 0.01
N ALA A 161 10.64 -12.30 -1.30
CA ALA A 161 10.54 -13.36 -2.30
C ALA A 161 11.52 -14.50 -2.05
N GLU A 162 12.76 -14.23 -1.62
CA GLU A 162 13.70 -15.27 -1.23
C GLU A 162 13.25 -15.99 0.04
N THR A 163 12.82 -15.26 1.06
CA THR A 163 12.32 -15.79 2.34
C THR A 163 11.14 -16.72 2.11
N GLU A 164 10.21 -16.34 1.24
CA GLU A 164 9.02 -17.10 0.88
C GLU A 164 9.28 -18.11 -0.28
N HIS A 165 10.54 -18.28 -0.70
CA HIS A 165 10.95 -19.21 -1.76
C HIS A 165 10.21 -18.96 -3.08
N TYR A 166 9.92 -17.71 -3.42
CA TYR A 166 9.18 -17.30 -4.62
C TYR A 166 7.80 -17.96 -4.75
N LYS A 167 7.11 -18.17 -3.61
CA LYS A 167 5.78 -18.76 -3.57
C LYS A 167 4.69 -17.69 -3.64
N GLY A 168 3.55 -18.07 -4.20
CA GLY A 168 2.38 -17.19 -4.24
C GLY A 168 2.62 -15.96 -5.10
N PHE A 169 2.45 -14.79 -4.50
CA PHE A 169 2.66 -13.49 -5.14
C PHE A 169 4.05 -12.89 -4.87
N HIS A 170 4.84 -13.43 -3.97
CA HIS A 170 6.18 -12.94 -3.65
C HIS A 170 7.16 -13.23 -4.79
N GLN A 171 7.24 -12.34 -5.77
CA GLN A 171 8.03 -12.54 -6.99
C GLN A 171 9.25 -11.62 -7.07
N TYR A 172 9.28 -10.57 -6.27
CA TYR A 172 10.36 -9.61 -6.22
C TYR A 172 10.93 -9.46 -4.82
N ASN A 173 12.22 -9.21 -4.77
CA ASN A 173 12.95 -8.82 -3.58
C ASN A 173 13.10 -7.30 -3.57
N ILE A 174 12.97 -6.71 -2.41
CA ILE A 174 13.17 -5.28 -2.19
C ILE A 174 14.19 -5.16 -1.08
N CYS A 175 15.28 -4.41 -1.31
CA CYS A 175 16.31 -4.23 -0.31
C CYS A 175 16.99 -2.86 -0.43
N ARG A 176 17.75 -2.52 0.61
CA ARG A 176 18.66 -1.38 0.59
C ARG A 176 20.09 -1.89 0.39
N GLU A 177 20.79 -1.37 -0.61
CA GLU A 177 22.20 -1.64 -0.86
C GLU A 177 22.93 -0.32 -1.13
N ASP A 178 23.99 -0.06 -0.39
CA ASP A 178 24.81 1.16 -0.51
C ASP A 178 23.98 2.46 -0.51
N GLY A 179 22.89 2.49 0.29
CA GLY A 179 21.97 3.63 0.38
C GLY A 179 20.96 3.73 -0.76
N LYS A 180 20.93 2.77 -1.69
CA LYS A 180 20.03 2.70 -2.83
C LYS A 180 18.87 1.75 -2.55
N LEU A 181 17.68 2.06 -3.06
CA LEU A 181 16.55 1.15 -3.09
C LEU A 181 16.67 0.25 -4.33
N ILE A 182 16.82 -1.04 -4.09
CA ILE A 182 16.99 -2.04 -5.14
C ILE A 182 15.76 -2.96 -5.15
N ILE A 183 15.20 -3.15 -6.36
CA ILE A 183 14.15 -4.13 -6.63
C ILE A 183 14.71 -5.15 -7.60
N TRP A 184 14.64 -6.43 -7.23
CA TRP A 184 15.26 -7.47 -8.03
C TRP A 184 14.56 -8.83 -7.92
N ASN A 185 14.79 -9.67 -8.91
CA ASN A 185 14.43 -11.08 -8.89
C ASN A 185 15.50 -11.91 -9.62
N LYS A 186 15.18 -13.15 -9.98
CA LYS A 186 16.14 -14.05 -10.66
C LYS A 186 16.53 -13.58 -12.07
N ASN A 187 15.74 -12.68 -12.68
CA ASN A 187 15.87 -12.30 -14.09
C ASN A 187 16.30 -10.84 -14.28
N GLU A 188 16.00 -9.98 -13.32
CA GLU A 188 16.20 -8.54 -13.46
C GLU A 188 16.53 -7.88 -12.12
N ARG A 189 17.16 -6.71 -12.22
CA ARG A 189 17.56 -5.89 -11.07
C ARG A 189 17.47 -4.42 -11.46
N HIS A 190 16.85 -3.63 -10.60
CA HIS A 190 16.59 -2.21 -10.81
C HIS A 190 17.10 -1.38 -9.63
N ASP A 191 17.85 -0.30 -9.93
CA ASP A 191 18.09 0.80 -9.02
C ASP A 191 16.96 1.82 -9.21
N VAL A 192 16.12 1.97 -8.21
CA VAL A 192 14.94 2.83 -8.31
C VAL A 192 15.32 4.29 -8.52
N ALA A 193 16.42 4.76 -7.89
CA ALA A 193 16.88 6.14 -8.04
C ALA A 193 17.32 6.45 -9.47
N GLU A 194 18.02 5.53 -10.14
CA GLU A 194 18.42 5.72 -11.53
C GLU A 194 17.23 5.82 -12.47
N LEU A 195 16.21 5.00 -12.23
CA LEU A 195 15.02 4.95 -13.09
C LEU A 195 14.05 6.11 -12.84
N THR A 196 14.07 6.71 -11.64
CA THR A 196 13.21 7.85 -11.30
C THR A 196 13.92 9.20 -11.37
N ALA A 197 15.19 9.22 -11.80
CA ALA A 197 15.98 10.43 -11.92
C ALA A 197 15.32 11.46 -12.83
N GLY A 198 15.24 12.71 -12.34
CA GLY A 198 14.68 13.85 -13.07
C GLY A 198 13.19 14.10 -12.87
N PHE A 199 12.44 13.21 -12.24
CA PHE A 199 11.01 13.42 -11.92
C PHE A 199 10.59 13.06 -10.49
N ALA A 200 11.44 12.37 -9.74
CA ALA A 200 11.22 12.12 -8.32
C ALA A 200 12.51 12.25 -7.51
N GLU A 201 12.38 12.68 -6.27
CA GLU A 201 13.44 12.64 -5.26
C GLU A 201 13.21 11.42 -4.37
N LEU A 202 14.24 10.61 -4.17
CA LEU A 202 14.18 9.38 -3.39
C LEU A 202 14.91 9.54 -2.06
N THR A 203 14.22 9.22 -0.96
CA THR A 203 14.82 9.05 0.36
C THR A 203 14.68 7.59 0.77
N VAL A 204 15.78 6.95 1.18
CA VAL A 204 15.81 5.55 1.62
C VAL A 204 16.15 5.53 3.11
N GLY A 205 15.19 5.05 3.91
CA GLY A 205 15.33 4.89 5.36
C GLY A 205 15.98 3.57 5.79
#